data_b18f86e81e0cef82e5568b5513bbf8c6
#
_entry.id   b18f86e81e0cef82e5568b5513bbf8c6
#
_cell.length_a   1.000
_cell.length_b   1.000
_cell.length_c   1.000
_cell.angle_alpha   90.00
_cell.angle_beta   90.00
_cell.angle_gamma   90.00
#
_symmetry.space_group_name_H-M   'P 1'
#
loop_
_entity.id
_entity.type
_entity.pdbx_description
1 polymer ?
#
loop_
_entity_poly.entity_id
_entity_poly.type
_entity_poly.pdbx_seq_one_letter_code
_entity_poly.pdbx_strand_id
1 'polypeptide(L)'
;MRTSDPAPCAAVDLTEGEDRGYAIVKDLQGARQFLLIPTARIAGMESPALLDPATPNYFGIAWRERSFAEAAAGGVLPRHWLSLAVNSAISRSQDQLHIHIDCLRADVHDAVVRYADQVGPTWASFPVPLAGQTFSAMAVAGEDLDGHNPFLLLAEGLPGALDEMGRHTLAVVGVDRADGTPGFLILAASADRPETAVGGEDLQDHASCPAPLPAGPSTAK
;
A
#
# COMPACT_ATOMS: atom_id res chain seq x y z
N MET A 1 4.65 -22.10 6.30
CA MET A 1 3.56 -22.89 6.89
C MET A 1 2.54 -21.91 7.44
N ARG A 2 1.32 -21.82 6.86
CA ARG A 2 0.26 -21.03 7.50
C ARG A 2 -0.15 -21.76 8.77
N THR A 3 -0.26 -21.04 9.89
CA THR A 3 -0.64 -21.67 11.16
C THR A 3 -2.09 -22.13 11.09
N SER A 4 -2.40 -23.26 11.73
CA SER A 4 -3.77 -23.80 11.77
C SER A 4 -4.73 -22.96 12.64
N ASP A 5 -4.18 -22.13 13.53
CA ASP A 5 -4.92 -21.16 14.34
C ASP A 5 -4.08 -19.87 14.44
N PRO A 6 -4.34 -18.88 13.56
CA PRO A 6 -3.61 -17.61 13.56
C PRO A 6 -4.12 -16.61 14.60
N ALA A 7 -5.18 -16.92 15.36
CA ALA A 7 -5.80 -15.95 16.28
C ALA A 7 -4.79 -15.32 17.26
N PRO A 8 -4.84 -14.00 17.48
CA PRO A 8 -5.87 -13.05 17.05
C PRO A 8 -5.68 -12.49 15.64
N CYS A 9 -4.67 -12.91 14.87
CA CYS A 9 -4.46 -12.48 13.50
C CYS A 9 -5.48 -13.14 12.55
N ALA A 10 -5.77 -12.48 11.44
CA ALA A 10 -6.58 -13.07 10.36
C ALA A 10 -5.80 -14.16 9.60
N ALA A 11 -4.49 -13.98 9.45
CA ALA A 11 -3.56 -14.97 8.91
C ALA A 11 -2.15 -14.75 9.44
N VAL A 12 -1.34 -15.82 9.45
CA VAL A 12 0.11 -15.77 9.68
C VAL A 12 0.78 -16.70 8.68
N ASP A 13 1.77 -16.20 7.97
CA ASP A 13 2.56 -16.99 7.04
C ASP A 13 4.04 -17.00 7.45
N LEU A 14 4.55 -18.19 7.79
CA LEU A 14 5.94 -18.44 8.17
C LEU A 14 6.59 -19.45 7.20
N THR A 15 6.09 -19.56 5.98
CA THR A 15 6.57 -20.54 4.99
C THR A 15 8.06 -20.35 4.70
N GLU A 16 8.53 -19.10 4.69
CA GLU A 16 9.93 -18.73 4.48
C GLU A 16 10.71 -18.47 5.79
N GLY A 17 10.14 -18.88 6.93
CA GLY A 17 10.73 -18.66 8.27
C GLY A 17 10.22 -17.38 8.94
N GLU A 18 10.57 -17.23 10.24
CA GLU A 18 10.11 -16.10 11.05
C GLU A 18 10.70 -14.75 10.61
N ASP A 19 11.92 -14.75 10.10
CA ASP A 19 12.59 -13.52 9.64
C ASP A 19 12.04 -12.99 8.30
N ARG A 20 11.27 -13.80 7.59
CA ARG A 20 10.72 -13.48 6.27
C ARG A 20 9.19 -13.61 6.23
N GLY A 21 8.59 -13.94 7.36
CA GLY A 21 7.15 -14.13 7.49
C GLY A 21 6.39 -12.82 7.65
N TYR A 22 5.07 -12.95 7.70
CA TYR A 22 4.15 -11.84 7.95
C TYR A 22 2.87 -12.32 8.63
N ALA A 23 2.17 -11.35 9.22
CA ALA A 23 0.82 -11.53 9.74
C ALA A 23 -0.14 -10.57 9.04
N ILE A 24 -1.36 -11.01 8.82
CA ILE A 24 -2.50 -10.15 8.42
C ILE A 24 -3.35 -9.94 9.66
N VAL A 25 -3.55 -8.68 10.01
CA VAL A 25 -4.30 -8.29 11.21
C VAL A 25 -5.48 -7.44 10.79
N LYS A 26 -6.67 -7.71 11.33
CA LYS A 26 -7.80 -6.81 11.17
C LYS A 26 -7.55 -5.57 12.04
N ASP A 27 -7.52 -4.40 11.41
CA ASP A 27 -7.37 -3.15 12.16
C ASP A 27 -8.54 -2.92 13.11
N LEU A 28 -8.25 -2.29 14.24
CA LEU A 28 -9.28 -1.88 15.21
C LEU A 28 -10.19 -0.79 14.65
N GLN A 29 -9.65 0.05 13.76
CA GLN A 29 -10.40 1.09 13.07
C GLN A 29 -10.86 0.60 11.71
N GLY A 30 -12.06 1.06 11.31
CA GLY A 30 -12.62 0.74 10.01
C GLY A 30 -13.13 -0.70 9.89
N ALA A 31 -14.23 -0.89 9.18
CA ALA A 31 -14.84 -2.22 9.00
C ALA A 31 -14.05 -3.12 8.04
N ARG A 32 -13.24 -2.54 7.14
CA ARG A 32 -12.62 -3.23 6.00
C ARG A 32 -11.10 -3.12 5.95
N GLN A 33 -10.50 -2.32 6.82
CA GLN A 33 -9.06 -2.11 6.88
C GLN A 33 -8.34 -3.32 7.48
N PHE A 34 -7.28 -3.73 6.84
CA PHE A 34 -6.35 -4.75 7.32
C PHE A 34 -4.92 -4.21 7.30
N LEU A 35 -4.08 -4.81 8.13
CA LEU A 35 -2.66 -4.51 8.21
C LEU A 35 -1.87 -5.74 7.81
N LEU A 36 -0.88 -5.57 6.94
CA LEU A 36 0.21 -6.54 6.82
C LEU A 36 1.33 -6.11 7.74
N ILE A 37 1.77 -6.99 8.62
CA ILE A 37 2.84 -6.76 9.59
C ILE A 37 3.93 -7.82 9.38
N PRO A 38 5.18 -7.44 9.02
CA PRO A 38 6.30 -8.38 9.00
C PRO A 38 6.52 -9.03 10.36
N THR A 39 6.91 -10.29 10.40
CA THR A 39 7.34 -10.96 11.64
C THR A 39 8.76 -10.57 12.05
N ALA A 40 9.57 -10.13 11.08
CA ALA A 40 10.85 -9.51 11.36
C ALA A 40 10.69 -8.17 12.10
N ARG A 41 11.68 -7.85 12.98
CA ARG A 41 11.71 -6.57 13.70
C ARG A 41 12.13 -5.43 12.74
N ILE A 42 11.18 -4.82 12.10
CA ILE A 42 11.35 -3.67 11.21
C ILE A 42 10.53 -2.53 11.78
N ALA A 43 11.19 -1.48 12.30
CA ALA A 43 10.50 -0.39 12.99
C ALA A 43 9.59 0.41 12.04
N GLY A 44 10.06 0.70 10.84
CA GLY A 44 9.33 1.49 9.84
C GLY A 44 10.16 1.80 8.62
N MET A 45 9.79 2.83 7.90
CA MET A 45 10.41 3.27 6.64
C MET A 45 11.93 3.50 6.74
N GLU A 46 12.43 3.93 7.90
CA GLU A 46 13.84 4.20 8.17
C GLU A 46 14.69 2.95 8.34
N SER A 47 14.09 1.78 8.41
CA SER A 47 14.83 0.54 8.63
C SER A 47 15.67 0.18 7.40
N PRO A 48 17.00 0.02 7.54
CA PRO A 48 17.85 -0.37 6.42
C PRO A 48 17.54 -1.78 5.90
N ALA A 49 16.85 -2.60 6.69
CA ALA A 49 16.40 -3.92 6.26
C ALA A 49 15.46 -3.85 5.04
N LEU A 50 14.71 -2.76 4.87
CA LEU A 50 13.82 -2.59 3.72
C LEU A 50 14.56 -2.37 2.39
N LEU A 51 15.84 -2.02 2.46
CA LEU A 51 16.71 -1.80 1.31
C LEU A 51 17.58 -3.02 0.99
N ASP A 52 17.52 -4.08 1.81
CA ASP A 52 18.21 -5.34 1.54
C ASP A 52 17.41 -6.12 0.47
N PRO A 53 18.04 -6.47 -0.68
CA PRO A 53 17.39 -7.29 -1.71
C PRO A 53 16.89 -8.65 -1.23
N ALA A 54 17.43 -9.17 -0.11
CA ALA A 54 16.96 -10.42 0.51
C ALA A 54 15.67 -10.24 1.30
N THR A 55 15.29 -9.01 1.65
CA THR A 55 14.03 -8.73 2.37
C THR A 55 12.83 -8.92 1.44
N PRO A 56 11.75 -9.58 1.90
CA PRO A 56 10.56 -9.75 1.10
C PRO A 56 9.98 -8.40 0.65
N ASN A 57 9.45 -8.35 -0.57
CA ASN A 57 8.65 -7.23 -1.03
C ASN A 57 7.30 -7.23 -0.30
N TYR A 58 7.24 -6.61 0.88
CA TYR A 58 6.03 -6.58 1.69
C TYR A 58 4.86 -5.85 1.03
N PHE A 59 5.11 -4.88 0.15
CA PHE A 59 4.04 -4.28 -0.66
C PHE A 59 3.46 -5.27 -1.67
N GLY A 60 4.30 -6.07 -2.32
CA GLY A 60 3.84 -7.14 -3.21
C GLY A 60 3.01 -8.19 -2.46
N ILE A 61 3.44 -8.56 -1.25
CA ILE A 61 2.67 -9.47 -0.39
C ILE A 61 1.35 -8.82 0.01
N ALA A 62 1.34 -7.57 0.47
CA ALA A 62 0.13 -6.86 0.88
C ALA A 62 -0.89 -6.76 -0.27
N TRP A 63 -0.42 -6.55 -1.51
CA TRP A 63 -1.29 -6.54 -2.68
C TRP A 63 -1.94 -7.90 -2.93
N ARG A 64 -1.22 -9.00 -2.76
CA ARG A 64 -1.80 -10.35 -2.87
C ARG A 64 -2.79 -10.65 -1.75
N GLU A 65 -2.52 -10.18 -0.54
CA GLU A 65 -3.37 -10.39 0.63
C GLU A 65 -4.55 -9.38 0.73
N ARG A 66 -4.73 -8.47 -0.24
CA ARG A 66 -5.88 -7.56 -0.31
C ARG A 66 -7.23 -8.28 -0.27
N SER A 67 -7.25 -9.57 -0.58
CA SER A 67 -8.43 -10.43 -0.51
C SER A 67 -9.12 -10.41 0.85
N PHE A 68 -8.41 -10.10 1.93
CA PHE A 68 -9.01 -9.92 3.25
C PHE A 68 -9.91 -8.68 3.31
N ALA A 69 -9.45 -7.54 2.76
CA ALA A 69 -10.25 -6.33 2.64
C ALA A 69 -11.42 -6.51 1.68
N GLU A 70 -11.19 -7.19 0.55
CA GLU A 70 -12.23 -7.55 -0.44
C GLU A 70 -13.31 -8.44 0.19
N ALA A 71 -12.92 -9.45 0.97
CA ALA A 71 -13.87 -10.32 1.67
C ALA A 71 -14.71 -9.54 2.69
N ALA A 72 -14.09 -8.61 3.43
CA ALA A 72 -14.80 -7.73 4.35
C ALA A 72 -15.72 -6.72 3.63
N ALA A 73 -15.43 -6.40 2.38
CA ALA A 73 -16.29 -5.58 1.52
C ALA A 73 -17.43 -6.39 0.87
N GLY A 74 -17.41 -7.72 0.97
CA GLY A 74 -18.40 -8.63 0.41
C GLY A 74 -18.08 -9.14 -0.99
N GLY A 75 -16.88 -8.92 -1.52
CA GLY A 75 -16.44 -9.43 -2.83
C GLY A 75 -15.26 -8.64 -3.41
N VAL A 76 -14.87 -8.98 -4.62
CA VAL A 76 -13.73 -8.35 -5.34
C VAL A 76 -14.01 -6.87 -5.58
N LEU A 77 -13.07 -6.03 -5.21
CA LEU A 77 -13.15 -4.59 -5.45
C LEU A 77 -12.44 -4.20 -6.75
N PRO A 78 -12.89 -3.14 -7.44
CA PRO A 78 -12.12 -2.58 -8.54
C PRO A 78 -10.73 -2.16 -8.06
N ARG A 79 -9.67 -2.57 -8.77
CA ARG A 79 -8.28 -2.34 -8.34
C ARG A 79 -7.95 -0.87 -8.07
N HIS A 80 -8.55 0.06 -8.83
CA HIS A 80 -8.33 1.49 -8.69
C HIS A 80 -8.96 2.12 -7.43
N TRP A 81 -9.69 1.34 -6.65
CA TRP A 81 -10.16 1.72 -5.32
C TRP A 81 -9.27 1.21 -4.19
N LEU A 82 -8.41 0.23 -4.47
CA LEU A 82 -7.55 -0.39 -3.47
C LEU A 82 -6.20 0.32 -3.36
N SER A 83 -5.78 0.54 -2.14
CA SER A 83 -4.51 1.15 -1.81
C SER A 83 -3.80 0.43 -0.68
N LEU A 84 -2.49 0.53 -0.71
CA LEU A 84 -1.57 0.10 0.33
C LEU A 84 -0.85 1.32 0.86
N ALA A 85 -0.75 1.50 2.17
CA ALA A 85 -0.14 2.69 2.74
C ALA A 85 0.80 2.38 3.90
N VAL A 86 1.88 3.14 4.00
CA VAL A 86 2.81 3.14 5.14
C VAL A 86 3.03 4.58 5.59
N ASN A 87 2.91 4.80 6.87
CA ASN A 87 3.15 6.10 7.48
C ASN A 87 4.63 6.36 7.75
N SER A 88 5.02 7.62 7.71
CA SER A 88 6.35 8.07 8.12
C SER A 88 6.59 7.85 9.63
N ALA A 89 7.84 7.95 10.06
CA ALA A 89 8.21 7.84 11.48
C ALA A 89 7.51 8.87 12.38
N ILE A 90 7.11 10.02 11.82
CA ILE A 90 6.41 11.08 12.57
C ILE A 90 4.89 10.96 12.55
N SER A 91 4.31 10.18 11.66
CA SER A 91 2.85 10.00 11.56
C SER A 91 2.38 8.61 11.99
N ARG A 92 3.27 7.63 12.12
CA ARG A 92 2.90 6.29 12.58
C ARG A 92 2.62 6.25 14.09
N SER A 93 1.74 5.34 14.49
CA SER A 93 1.38 5.10 15.89
C SER A 93 2.20 3.99 16.57
N GLN A 94 2.95 3.18 15.82
CA GLN A 94 3.66 2.00 16.30
C GLN A 94 5.04 1.86 15.65
N ASP A 95 6.05 1.44 16.44
CA ASP A 95 7.41 1.13 15.97
C ASP A 95 7.54 -0.33 15.50
N GLN A 96 6.62 -0.75 14.67
CA GLN A 96 6.65 -1.97 13.87
C GLN A 96 6.04 -1.66 12.51
N LEU A 97 6.77 -1.99 11.44
CA LEU A 97 6.27 -1.77 10.08
C LEU A 97 4.90 -2.42 9.91
N HIS A 98 3.95 -1.64 9.44
CA HIS A 98 2.64 -2.12 9.08
C HIS A 98 2.19 -1.42 7.79
N ILE A 99 1.65 -2.20 6.88
CA ILE A 99 1.10 -1.73 5.61
C ILE A 99 -0.41 -1.79 5.71
N HIS A 100 -1.05 -0.64 5.67
CA HIS A 100 -2.50 -0.52 5.64
C HIS A 100 -3.03 -0.98 4.28
N ILE A 101 -4.03 -1.83 4.29
CA ILE A 101 -4.72 -2.35 3.11
C ILE A 101 -6.17 -1.87 3.22
N ASP A 102 -6.55 -0.90 2.41
CA ASP A 102 -7.89 -0.31 2.46
C ASP A 102 -8.27 0.35 1.12
N CYS A 103 -9.50 0.88 1.06
CA CYS A 103 -9.95 1.68 -0.06
C CYS A 103 -9.43 3.11 0.03
N LEU A 104 -9.28 3.75 -1.12
CA LEU A 104 -9.03 5.18 -1.21
C LEU A 104 -10.24 5.99 -0.73
N ARG A 105 -9.97 7.17 -0.20
CA ARG A 105 -10.98 8.23 -0.08
C ARG A 105 -11.53 8.57 -1.47
N ALA A 106 -12.80 8.92 -1.52
CA ALA A 106 -13.47 9.22 -2.80
C ALA A 106 -12.79 10.37 -3.58
N ASP A 107 -12.38 11.44 -2.88
CA ASP A 107 -11.70 12.57 -3.49
C ASP A 107 -10.31 12.23 -4.03
N VAL A 108 -9.58 11.35 -3.34
CA VAL A 108 -8.28 10.83 -3.76
C VAL A 108 -8.45 9.88 -4.96
N HIS A 109 -9.43 8.98 -4.88
CA HIS A 109 -9.78 8.09 -5.98
C HIS A 109 -10.07 8.87 -7.28
N ASP A 110 -10.92 9.89 -7.20
CA ASP A 110 -11.29 10.70 -8.37
C ASP A 110 -10.07 11.42 -8.97
N ALA A 111 -9.17 11.91 -8.11
CA ALA A 111 -7.92 12.53 -8.57
C ALA A 111 -7.00 11.49 -9.23
N VAL A 112 -6.84 10.30 -8.64
CA VAL A 112 -6.03 9.21 -9.19
C VAL A 112 -6.55 8.79 -10.56
N VAL A 113 -7.84 8.47 -10.68
CA VAL A 113 -8.45 8.07 -11.96
C VAL A 113 -8.28 9.15 -13.02
N ARG A 114 -8.42 10.42 -12.65
CA ARG A 114 -8.31 11.55 -13.58
C ARG A 114 -6.89 11.77 -14.10
N TYR A 115 -5.88 11.53 -13.29
CA TYR A 115 -4.51 11.93 -13.58
C TYR A 115 -3.53 10.76 -13.75
N ALA A 116 -3.96 9.50 -13.57
CA ALA A 116 -3.09 8.33 -13.64
C ALA A 116 -2.25 8.29 -14.93
N ASP A 117 -2.85 8.57 -16.09
CA ASP A 117 -2.16 8.53 -17.38
C ASP A 117 -1.15 9.65 -17.60
N GLN A 118 -1.16 10.68 -16.76
CA GLN A 118 -0.17 11.76 -16.79
C GLN A 118 1.07 11.44 -15.97
N VAL A 119 1.01 10.40 -15.10
CA VAL A 119 2.14 9.97 -14.28
C VAL A 119 3.01 9.02 -15.07
N GLY A 120 4.27 9.40 -15.27
CA GLY A 120 5.28 8.61 -15.97
C GLY A 120 6.02 7.61 -15.06
N PRO A 121 6.99 6.88 -15.61
CA PRO A 121 7.78 5.88 -14.87
C PRO A 121 8.89 6.49 -13.99
N THR A 122 8.99 7.80 -13.94
CA THR A 122 9.96 8.53 -13.11
C THR A 122 9.24 9.42 -12.12
N TRP A 123 9.85 9.62 -10.94
CA TRP A 123 9.29 10.49 -9.91
C TRP A 123 9.08 11.92 -10.40
N ALA A 124 7.88 12.42 -10.24
CA ALA A 124 7.47 13.79 -10.51
C ALA A 124 6.34 14.21 -9.57
N SER A 125 6.08 15.50 -9.44
CA SER A 125 4.93 15.95 -8.65
C SER A 125 3.62 15.44 -9.23
N PHE A 126 2.75 14.88 -8.38
CA PHE A 126 1.39 14.54 -8.77
C PHE A 126 0.63 15.84 -9.12
N PRO A 127 -0.22 15.85 -10.15
CA PRO A 127 -0.78 17.08 -10.71
C PRO A 127 -1.60 17.95 -9.76
N VAL A 128 -2.18 17.35 -8.70
CA VAL A 128 -3.02 18.05 -7.72
C VAL A 128 -2.69 17.58 -6.31
N PRO A 129 -2.93 18.38 -5.26
CA PRO A 129 -2.81 17.93 -3.89
C PRO A 129 -3.76 16.76 -3.61
N LEU A 130 -3.29 15.78 -2.81
CA LEU A 130 -4.08 14.67 -2.29
C LEU A 130 -4.19 14.85 -0.76
N ALA A 131 -5.38 14.74 -0.21
CA ALA A 131 -5.65 15.03 1.21
C ALA A 131 -5.01 16.35 1.72
N GLY A 132 -4.94 17.36 0.83
CA GLY A 132 -4.35 18.67 1.15
C GLY A 132 -2.83 18.74 1.05
N GLN A 133 -2.14 17.67 0.65
CA GLN A 133 -0.68 17.61 0.53
C GLN A 133 -0.21 17.36 -0.91
N THR A 134 0.97 17.87 -1.23
CA THR A 134 1.66 17.56 -2.50
C THR A 134 2.38 16.22 -2.38
N PHE A 135 2.09 15.33 -3.30
CA PHE A 135 2.77 14.04 -3.42
C PHE A 135 3.68 14.03 -4.66
N SER A 136 4.83 13.41 -4.54
CA SER A 136 5.57 12.88 -5.68
C SER A 136 4.94 11.57 -6.09
N ALA A 137 4.91 11.32 -7.40
CA ALA A 137 4.30 10.12 -7.97
C ALA A 137 5.18 9.51 -9.04
N MET A 138 5.16 8.20 -9.14
CA MET A 138 5.66 7.45 -10.30
C MET A 138 4.69 6.30 -10.63
N ALA A 139 4.75 5.83 -11.87
CA ALA A 139 3.92 4.73 -12.32
C ALA A 139 4.76 3.51 -12.67
N VAL A 140 4.25 2.33 -12.30
CA VAL A 140 4.79 1.04 -12.74
C VAL A 140 3.68 0.23 -13.39
N ALA A 141 4.06 -0.60 -14.38
CA ALA A 141 3.11 -1.49 -15.07
C ALA A 141 3.07 -2.85 -14.35
N GLY A 142 1.95 -3.53 -14.42
CA GLY A 142 1.81 -4.90 -13.93
C GLY A 142 0.49 -5.17 -13.21
N GLU A 143 0.11 -6.44 -13.19
CA GLU A 143 -1.04 -6.95 -12.41
C GLU A 143 -0.74 -6.97 -10.90
N ASP A 144 0.53 -7.17 -10.55
CA ASP A 144 1.10 -7.23 -9.21
C ASP A 144 2.35 -6.35 -9.08
N LEU A 145 2.95 -6.35 -7.91
CA LEU A 145 4.17 -5.61 -7.58
C LEU A 145 5.41 -6.53 -7.60
N ASP A 146 5.32 -7.72 -8.18
CA ASP A 146 6.47 -8.60 -8.34
C ASP A 146 7.50 -7.92 -9.25
N GLY A 147 8.72 -7.74 -8.77
CA GLY A 147 9.75 -6.96 -9.47
C GLY A 147 9.71 -5.45 -9.23
N HIS A 148 8.72 -4.94 -8.52
CA HIS A 148 8.61 -3.52 -8.15
C HIS A 148 8.49 -3.39 -6.62
N ASN A 149 9.61 -3.16 -5.93
CA ASN A 149 9.59 -2.90 -4.50
C ASN A 149 9.49 -1.38 -4.24
N PRO A 150 8.35 -0.86 -3.74
CA PRO A 150 8.15 0.57 -3.53
C PRO A 150 9.17 1.22 -2.59
N PHE A 151 9.71 0.49 -1.60
CA PHE A 151 10.76 1.02 -0.72
C PHE A 151 12.05 1.30 -1.49
N LEU A 152 12.48 0.36 -2.35
CA LEU A 152 13.67 0.53 -3.20
C LEU A 152 13.43 1.62 -4.25
N LEU A 153 12.27 1.62 -4.90
CA LEU A 153 11.91 2.66 -5.89
C LEU A 153 11.91 4.06 -5.28
N LEU A 154 11.49 4.21 -4.03
CA LEU A 154 11.58 5.47 -3.30
C LEU A 154 13.04 5.84 -3.04
N ALA A 155 13.80 4.96 -2.39
CA ALA A 155 15.17 5.21 -1.95
C ALA A 155 16.11 5.53 -3.11
N GLU A 156 16.00 4.81 -4.22
CA GLU A 156 16.89 4.92 -5.37
C GLU A 156 16.43 6.00 -6.37
N GLY A 157 15.12 6.27 -6.43
CA GLY A 157 14.55 7.08 -7.49
C GLY A 157 14.16 8.50 -7.08
N LEU A 158 13.73 8.74 -5.84
CA LEU A 158 13.35 10.08 -5.39
C LEU A 158 14.55 10.80 -4.79
N PRO A 159 14.99 11.95 -5.35
CA PRO A 159 16.16 12.66 -4.86
C PRO A 159 16.08 12.96 -3.36
N GLY A 160 17.10 12.57 -2.60
CA GLY A 160 17.20 12.79 -1.15
C GLY A 160 16.46 11.78 -0.29
N ALA A 161 15.61 10.92 -0.85
CA ALA A 161 14.80 10.00 -0.06
C ALA A 161 15.63 8.96 0.68
N LEU A 162 16.73 8.47 0.09
CA LEU A 162 17.60 7.47 0.72
C LEU A 162 18.11 7.92 2.10
N ASP A 163 18.47 9.18 2.23
CA ASP A 163 19.02 9.74 3.47
C ASP A 163 17.92 10.05 4.51
N GLU A 164 16.67 10.14 4.07
CA GLU A 164 15.54 10.59 4.88
C GLU A 164 14.33 9.65 4.81
N MET A 165 14.55 8.34 4.58
CA MET A 165 13.48 7.35 4.41
C MET A 165 12.39 7.45 5.49
N GLY A 166 12.75 7.63 6.74
CA GLY A 166 11.80 7.74 7.86
C GLY A 166 10.87 8.96 7.81
N ARG A 167 11.20 9.98 7.03
CA ARG A 167 10.36 11.16 6.84
C ARG A 167 9.27 10.96 5.79
N HIS A 168 9.44 9.94 4.96
CA HIS A 168 8.50 9.67 3.88
C HIS A 168 7.33 8.82 4.35
N THR A 169 6.16 9.14 3.80
CA THR A 169 5.00 8.26 3.74
C THR A 169 4.89 7.70 2.33
N LEU A 170 4.46 6.45 2.19
CA LEU A 170 4.23 5.82 0.91
C LEU A 170 2.78 5.36 0.80
N ALA A 171 2.18 5.58 -0.37
CA ALA A 171 0.96 4.90 -0.76
C ALA A 171 1.12 4.29 -2.16
N VAL A 172 0.56 3.10 -2.35
CA VAL A 172 0.54 2.39 -3.63
C VAL A 172 -0.89 2.14 -4.01
N VAL A 173 -1.29 2.59 -5.17
CA VAL A 173 -2.67 2.51 -5.66
C VAL A 173 -2.71 1.70 -6.93
N GLY A 174 -3.58 0.71 -7.02
CA GLY A 174 -3.86 0.02 -8.28
C GLY A 174 -4.52 0.97 -9.28
N VAL A 175 -4.11 0.92 -10.54
CA VAL A 175 -4.71 1.72 -11.61
C VAL A 175 -4.92 0.87 -12.86
N ASP A 176 -5.93 1.26 -13.63
CA ASP A 176 -6.13 0.80 -15.01
C ASP A 176 -5.80 1.97 -15.93
N ARG A 177 -4.84 1.77 -16.85
CA ARG A 177 -4.45 2.78 -17.82
C ARG A 177 -5.52 2.96 -18.90
N ALA A 178 -5.49 4.08 -19.60
CA ALA A 178 -6.45 4.35 -20.69
C ALA A 178 -6.44 3.29 -21.81
N ASP A 179 -5.32 2.59 -22.00
CA ASP A 179 -5.18 1.46 -22.92
C ASP A 179 -5.67 0.12 -22.33
N GLY A 180 -6.19 0.14 -21.10
CA GLY A 180 -6.66 -1.05 -20.37
C GLY A 180 -5.57 -1.87 -19.73
N THR A 181 -4.30 -1.43 -19.77
CA THR A 181 -3.23 -2.15 -19.08
C THR A 181 -3.26 -1.85 -17.58
N PRO A 182 -3.10 -2.89 -16.74
CA PRO A 182 -3.03 -2.71 -15.28
C PRO A 182 -1.68 -2.13 -14.87
N GLY A 183 -1.69 -1.37 -13.79
CA GLY A 183 -0.49 -0.79 -13.22
C GLY A 183 -0.71 -0.31 -11.80
N PHE A 184 0.28 0.44 -11.31
CA PHE A 184 0.22 1.08 -10.01
C PHE A 184 0.76 2.50 -10.08
N LEU A 185 0.19 3.39 -9.27
CA LEU A 185 0.84 4.62 -8.88
C LEU A 185 1.48 4.43 -7.52
N ILE A 186 2.76 4.82 -7.42
CA ILE A 186 3.50 4.90 -6.16
C ILE A 186 3.55 6.37 -5.81
N LEU A 187 2.99 6.72 -4.67
CA LEU A 187 2.85 8.09 -4.16
C LEU A 187 3.72 8.25 -2.92
N ALA A 188 4.52 9.30 -2.87
CA ALA A 188 5.37 9.62 -1.72
C ALA A 188 5.20 11.07 -1.31
N ALA A 189 5.09 11.32 -0.01
CA ALA A 189 5.19 12.64 0.56
C ALA A 189 6.16 12.61 1.74
N SER A 190 6.79 13.73 2.05
CA SER A 190 7.64 13.88 3.23
C SER A 190 7.13 15.03 4.09
N ALA A 191 7.35 14.92 5.39
CA ALA A 191 7.05 15.99 6.34
C ALA A 191 8.19 16.17 7.33
N ASP A 192 8.46 17.41 7.68
CA ASP A 192 9.48 17.78 8.64
C ASP A 192 8.93 17.88 10.06
N ARG A 193 7.61 17.98 10.22
CA ARG A 193 6.93 18.22 11.50
C ARG A 193 5.63 17.43 11.58
N PRO A 194 5.27 16.97 12.79
CA PRO A 194 4.00 16.26 13.01
C PRO A 194 2.77 17.05 12.54
N GLU A 195 2.77 18.38 12.69
CA GLU A 195 1.62 19.23 12.36
C GLU A 195 1.35 19.31 10.84
N THR A 196 2.34 18.97 10.03
CA THR A 196 2.24 18.99 8.56
C THR A 196 2.35 17.58 7.96
N ALA A 197 2.54 16.58 8.81
CA ALA A 197 2.66 15.20 8.35
C ALA A 197 1.28 14.67 7.95
N VAL A 198 1.16 14.26 6.69
CA VAL A 198 0.04 13.44 6.22
C VAL A 198 0.55 12.01 6.15
N GLY A 199 -0.14 11.11 6.81
CA GLY A 199 0.12 9.67 6.70
C GLY A 199 -0.29 9.16 5.32
N GLY A 200 0.29 8.03 4.90
CA GLY A 200 -0.21 7.33 3.71
C GLY A 200 -1.65 6.86 3.89
N GLU A 201 -2.02 6.51 5.12
CA GLU A 201 -3.39 6.13 5.48
C GLU A 201 -4.41 7.28 5.40
N ASP A 202 -3.98 8.54 5.44
CA ASP A 202 -4.89 9.68 5.25
C ASP A 202 -5.46 9.77 3.84
N LEU A 203 -4.87 9.04 2.88
CA LEU A 203 -5.41 8.84 1.55
C LEU A 203 -6.50 7.76 1.49
N GLN A 204 -6.73 7.03 2.59
CA GLN A 204 -7.63 5.89 2.69
C GLN A 204 -8.90 6.24 3.47
N ASP A 205 -10.00 5.59 3.13
CA ASP A 205 -11.26 5.64 3.87
C ASP A 205 -12.09 4.39 3.56
N HIS A 206 -12.17 3.49 4.54
CA HIS A 206 -12.96 2.27 4.45
C HIS A 206 -14.45 2.50 4.15
N ALA A 207 -14.99 3.68 4.47
CA ALA A 207 -16.38 4.04 4.18
C ALA A 207 -16.60 4.35 2.70
N SER A 208 -15.53 4.73 1.98
CA SER A 208 -15.56 5.06 0.56
C SER A 208 -15.44 3.84 -0.36
N CYS A 209 -15.24 2.63 0.17
CA CYS A 209 -15.19 1.42 -0.67
C CYS A 209 -16.45 1.29 -1.53
N PRO A 210 -16.31 1.07 -2.85
CA PRO A 210 -17.45 0.87 -3.73
C PRO A 210 -18.13 -0.46 -3.49
N ALA A 211 -19.26 -0.69 -4.13
CA ALA A 211 -19.84 -2.03 -4.20
C ALA A 211 -18.87 -2.98 -4.92
N PRO A 212 -18.74 -4.24 -4.46
CA PRO A 212 -17.93 -5.23 -5.14
C PRO A 212 -18.33 -5.44 -6.60
N LEU A 213 -17.37 -5.84 -7.40
CA LEU A 213 -17.63 -6.24 -8.78
C LEU A 213 -18.62 -7.42 -8.81
N PRO A 214 -19.53 -7.47 -9.80
CA PRO A 214 -20.41 -8.61 -9.95
C PRO A 214 -19.57 -9.90 -10.11
N ALA A 215 -20.00 -10.97 -9.43
CA ALA A 215 -19.36 -12.27 -9.59
C ALA A 215 -19.36 -12.62 -11.09
N GLY A 216 -18.18 -12.88 -11.63
CA GLY A 216 -18.06 -13.35 -13.00
C GLY A 216 -18.89 -14.63 -13.19
N PRO A 217 -19.30 -14.96 -14.43
CA PRO A 217 -20.06 -16.18 -14.68
C PRO A 217 -19.27 -17.38 -14.11
N SER A 218 -19.92 -18.09 -13.18
CA SER A 218 -19.35 -19.31 -12.59
C SER A 218 -19.07 -20.28 -13.72
N THR A 219 -17.78 -20.50 -14.04
CA THR A 219 -17.38 -21.64 -14.85
C THR A 219 -17.48 -22.89 -13.99
N ALA A 220 -18.72 -23.33 -13.72
CA ALA A 220 -18.96 -24.65 -13.18
C ALA A 220 -18.45 -25.65 -14.23
N LYS A 221 -17.36 -26.35 -13.88
CA LYS A 221 -16.94 -27.59 -14.55
C LYS A 221 -17.52 -28.77 -13.82
#